data_4ac8b3c66a07357d1c83e52b7b50c6d3
#
_entry.id   4ac8b3c66a07357d1c83e52b7b50c6d3
#
_cell.length_a   1.000
_cell.length_b   1.000
_cell.length_c   1.000
_cell.angle_alpha   90.00
_cell.angle_beta   90.00
_cell.angle_gamma   90.00
#
_symmetry.space_group_name_H-M   'P 1'
#
loop_
_entity.id
_entity.type
_entity.pdbx_description
1 polymer ?
#
loop_
_entity_poly.entity_id
_entity_poly.type
_entity_poly.pdbx_seq_one_letter_code
_entity_poly.pdbx_strand_id
1 'polypeptide(L)'
;MKKIVSLLVALTMGTASFAQYWDSIGTPFTYHDIYGNTISLGDTLAAGKAVVIDYSATWCGPCWSMHTSGVLEAIHDQLGSQVCVLWVETESRNTLAQIQGVNADNTYAGATQGNWTVIAGTTTPVPYPIIDDSSNSTCLRTCASLYEGYVPSMYFIAPTGYYCNIYTDGFGLSGNPTADVAFIQGLLNTYPRTGDAPIASIQNETSIYKGRPALFGTHIVSVDDVTGVNWTLPGATTPTASGRVIEATWNTPGSYTVSAAVSNANGTATDSININVLDYLYFCGFDSEEEMEDWNLVDADGDGYNWMLYSNAANSGYSSFLSASWYNSTGALSPDNWLISPAITLPNTSSCKLEWYDVSLNSQYPDKYKVYISTTGNEPSNFTSSPVKSRTVNKGSWTKQTVNLTNYRGQTIYIAFRHFNSNDQFAFCIDGMRVYDSNPTVGIEETSDISFDLFPNPVADKLTVRADGLREVNILDLSGRTLMTQHNNAVVDMSTLSSGVYFVRVITDNGTATKKIVKK
;
A
#
# COMPACT_ATOMS: atom_id res chain seq x y z
N MET A 1 -17.42 -9.54 10.90
CA MET A 1 -16.09 -9.78 10.32
C MET A 1 -16.00 -8.92 9.09
N LYS A 2 -15.28 -7.80 9.15
CA LYS A 2 -15.24 -6.79 8.09
C LYS A 2 -14.08 -7.09 7.14
N LYS A 3 -14.35 -7.03 5.85
CA LYS A 3 -13.42 -7.29 4.75
C LYS A 3 -12.28 -6.26 4.78
N ILE A 4 -11.05 -6.74 4.76
CA ILE A 4 -9.87 -5.92 4.45
C ILE A 4 -9.87 -5.74 2.94
N VAL A 5 -10.06 -4.52 2.49
CA VAL A 5 -9.99 -4.16 1.06
C VAL A 5 -8.54 -3.92 0.73
N SER A 6 -8.00 -4.70 -0.19
CA SER A 6 -6.64 -4.58 -0.70
C SER A 6 -6.50 -3.30 -1.53
N LEU A 7 -5.62 -2.39 -1.11
CA LEU A 7 -5.21 -1.24 -1.90
C LEU A 7 -3.86 -1.57 -2.56
N LEU A 8 -3.88 -1.84 -3.87
CA LEU A 8 -2.65 -1.98 -4.67
C LEU A 8 -2.08 -0.59 -4.95
N VAL A 9 -0.89 -0.32 -4.45
CA VAL A 9 -0.04 0.79 -4.92
C VAL A 9 1.02 0.21 -5.84
N ALA A 10 0.95 0.54 -7.13
CA ALA A 10 1.97 0.21 -8.10
C ALA A 10 3.22 1.06 -7.86
N LEU A 11 4.36 0.43 -7.57
CA LEU A 11 5.66 1.11 -7.59
C LEU A 11 6.76 0.22 -8.19
N THR A 12 7.32 0.74 -9.28
CA THR A 12 8.66 0.60 -9.89
C THR A 12 9.30 -0.79 -10.06
N MET A 13 9.57 -1.06 -11.33
CA MET A 13 10.23 -2.21 -11.92
C MET A 13 11.63 -2.50 -11.34
N GLY A 14 11.74 -3.62 -10.65
CA GLY A 14 12.91 -4.45 -10.56
C GLY A 14 12.48 -5.84 -11.02
N THR A 15 13.32 -6.60 -11.70
CA THR A 15 13.04 -7.95 -12.18
C THR A 15 12.82 -8.91 -11.00
N ALA A 16 11.69 -8.76 -10.32
CA ALA A 16 11.14 -9.76 -9.42
C ALA A 16 10.19 -10.62 -10.25
N SER A 17 10.37 -11.93 -10.21
CA SER A 17 9.34 -12.85 -10.66
C SER A 17 8.10 -12.52 -9.84
N PHE A 18 7.09 -11.94 -10.47
CA PHE A 18 5.82 -11.68 -9.81
C PHE A 18 5.23 -13.03 -9.42
N ALA A 19 5.30 -13.36 -8.13
CA ALA A 19 4.55 -14.47 -7.60
C ALA A 19 3.06 -14.15 -7.84
N GLN A 20 2.38 -14.99 -8.62
CA GLN A 20 0.96 -14.86 -8.87
C GLN A 20 0.22 -14.78 -7.53
N TYR A 21 -0.59 -13.76 -7.35
CA TYR A 21 -1.37 -13.61 -6.14
C TYR A 21 -2.55 -14.59 -6.17
N TRP A 22 -2.54 -15.58 -5.29
CA TRP A 22 -3.57 -16.59 -5.15
C TRP A 22 -4.51 -16.27 -3.99
N ASP A 23 -5.82 -16.42 -4.19
CA ASP A 23 -6.83 -16.32 -3.13
C ASP A 23 -7.85 -17.46 -3.27
N SER A 24 -8.70 -17.68 -2.27
CA SER A 24 -9.68 -18.75 -2.26
C SER A 24 -11.05 -18.27 -2.73
N ILE A 25 -11.70 -19.01 -3.62
CA ILE A 25 -13.05 -18.68 -4.13
C ILE A 25 -14.15 -18.81 -3.07
N GLY A 26 -13.90 -19.44 -1.93
CA GLY A 26 -14.94 -19.75 -0.95
C GLY A 26 -15.91 -20.82 -1.47
N THR A 27 -17.21 -20.52 -1.53
CA THR A 27 -18.22 -21.49 -1.96
C THR A 27 -18.33 -21.56 -3.48
N PRO A 28 -18.17 -22.74 -4.12
CA PRO A 28 -18.38 -22.91 -5.54
C PRO A 28 -19.82 -22.59 -5.97
N PHE A 29 -19.97 -22.10 -7.18
CA PHE A 29 -21.25 -21.69 -7.78
C PHE A 29 -21.70 -22.64 -8.90
N THR A 30 -22.98 -22.52 -9.29
CA THR A 30 -23.56 -23.25 -10.39
C THR A 30 -24.25 -22.27 -11.35
N TYR A 31 -24.02 -22.45 -12.66
CA TYR A 31 -24.60 -21.66 -13.74
C TYR A 31 -25.46 -22.49 -14.66
N HIS A 32 -26.29 -21.78 -15.44
CA HIS A 32 -26.90 -22.32 -16.66
C HIS A 32 -26.37 -21.50 -17.85
N ASP A 33 -25.91 -22.20 -18.88
CA ASP A 33 -25.55 -21.54 -20.12
C ASP A 33 -26.80 -21.13 -20.94
N ILE A 34 -26.60 -20.35 -21.99
CA ILE A 34 -27.70 -19.88 -22.86
C ILE A 34 -28.45 -21.02 -23.59
N TYR A 35 -27.93 -22.24 -23.52
CA TYR A 35 -28.55 -23.44 -24.12
C TYR A 35 -29.25 -24.32 -23.06
N GLY A 36 -29.22 -23.91 -21.79
CA GLY A 36 -29.87 -24.61 -20.68
C GLY A 36 -29.02 -25.72 -20.04
N ASN A 37 -27.75 -25.85 -20.40
CA ASN A 37 -26.85 -26.78 -19.72
C ASN A 37 -26.43 -26.24 -18.36
N THR A 38 -26.35 -27.14 -17.38
CA THR A 38 -25.87 -26.78 -16.03
C THR A 38 -24.36 -26.88 -15.97
N ILE A 39 -23.70 -25.79 -15.51
CA ILE A 39 -22.28 -25.71 -15.30
C ILE A 39 -22.04 -25.59 -13.79
N SER A 40 -21.52 -26.63 -13.17
CA SER A 40 -21.15 -26.65 -11.75
C SER A 40 -19.65 -26.41 -11.62
N LEU A 41 -19.26 -25.31 -11.01
CA LEU A 41 -17.85 -25.06 -10.71
C LEU A 41 -17.30 -26.13 -9.78
N GLY A 42 -18.05 -26.50 -8.73
CA GLY A 42 -17.61 -27.52 -7.78
C GLY A 42 -17.33 -28.87 -8.45
N ASP A 43 -18.22 -29.32 -9.34
CA ASP A 43 -18.01 -30.58 -10.05
C ASP A 43 -16.85 -30.51 -11.05
N THR A 44 -16.66 -29.34 -11.69
CA THR A 44 -15.56 -29.11 -12.61
C THR A 44 -14.22 -29.20 -11.89
N LEU A 45 -14.10 -28.53 -10.73
CA LEU A 45 -12.88 -28.54 -9.91
C LEU A 45 -12.64 -29.93 -9.30
N ALA A 46 -13.69 -30.62 -8.83
CA ALA A 46 -13.61 -31.99 -8.30
C ALA A 46 -13.18 -33.01 -9.38
N ALA A 47 -13.49 -32.74 -10.64
CA ALA A 47 -12.98 -33.51 -11.78
C ALA A 47 -11.50 -33.23 -12.12
N GLY A 48 -10.82 -32.37 -11.35
CA GLY A 48 -9.42 -32.01 -11.54
C GLY A 48 -9.18 -30.98 -12.66
N LYS A 49 -10.23 -30.32 -13.15
CA LYS A 49 -10.10 -29.27 -14.17
C LYS A 49 -10.03 -27.89 -13.54
N ALA A 50 -9.15 -27.05 -14.04
CA ALA A 50 -9.17 -25.62 -13.78
C ALA A 50 -10.28 -24.93 -14.56
N VAL A 51 -10.62 -23.70 -14.20
CA VAL A 51 -11.59 -22.87 -14.94
C VAL A 51 -10.92 -21.53 -15.30
N VAL A 52 -11.02 -21.14 -16.55
CA VAL A 52 -10.79 -19.77 -17.01
C VAL A 52 -12.15 -19.12 -17.19
N ILE A 53 -12.42 -18.07 -16.41
CA ILE A 53 -13.69 -17.34 -16.49
C ILE A 53 -13.43 -15.91 -16.97
N ASP A 54 -14.17 -15.47 -17.99
CA ASP A 54 -14.17 -14.13 -18.57
C ASP A 54 -15.49 -13.43 -18.23
N TYR A 55 -15.44 -12.45 -17.34
CA TYR A 55 -16.54 -11.54 -17.06
C TYR A 55 -16.50 -10.39 -18.06
N SER A 56 -17.48 -10.34 -18.92
CA SER A 56 -17.56 -9.41 -20.05
C SER A 56 -18.92 -8.70 -20.10
N ALA A 57 -19.05 -7.73 -21.00
CA ALA A 57 -20.32 -7.15 -21.38
C ALA A 57 -20.36 -6.93 -22.88
N THR A 58 -21.51 -7.13 -23.51
CA THR A 58 -21.65 -7.07 -24.96
C THR A 58 -21.26 -5.73 -25.58
N TRP A 59 -21.40 -4.62 -24.85
CA TRP A 59 -21.00 -3.29 -25.27
C TRP A 59 -19.50 -2.98 -25.10
N CYS A 60 -18.79 -3.82 -24.35
CA CYS A 60 -17.39 -3.56 -23.93
C CYS A 60 -16.40 -3.80 -25.10
N GLY A 61 -15.75 -2.75 -25.56
CA GLY A 61 -14.76 -2.83 -26.64
C GLY A 61 -13.53 -3.66 -26.32
N PRO A 62 -12.85 -3.47 -25.16
CA PRO A 62 -11.74 -4.33 -24.75
C PRO A 62 -12.13 -5.81 -24.60
N CYS A 63 -13.33 -6.10 -24.10
CA CYS A 63 -13.84 -7.47 -24.03
C CYS A 63 -14.03 -8.08 -25.44
N TRP A 64 -14.56 -7.28 -26.37
CA TRP A 64 -14.69 -7.68 -27.77
C TRP A 64 -13.33 -7.95 -28.42
N SER A 65 -12.32 -7.15 -28.09
CA SER A 65 -10.95 -7.38 -28.56
C SER A 65 -10.40 -8.71 -28.06
N MET A 66 -10.69 -9.10 -26.83
CA MET A 66 -10.31 -10.41 -26.27
C MET A 66 -11.07 -11.54 -27.00
N HIS A 67 -12.38 -11.43 -27.16
CA HIS A 67 -13.20 -12.40 -27.89
C HIS A 67 -12.70 -12.61 -29.34
N THR A 68 -12.41 -11.51 -30.06
CA THR A 68 -11.95 -11.58 -31.45
C THR A 68 -10.48 -11.98 -31.61
N SER A 69 -9.71 -12.03 -30.54
CA SER A 69 -8.33 -12.48 -30.54
C SER A 69 -8.16 -14.00 -30.77
N GLY A 70 -9.20 -14.77 -30.48
CA GLY A 70 -9.19 -16.24 -30.53
C GLY A 70 -8.46 -16.90 -29.35
N VAL A 71 -8.17 -16.16 -28.29
CA VAL A 71 -7.47 -16.68 -27.10
C VAL A 71 -8.30 -17.71 -26.35
N LEU A 72 -9.59 -17.43 -26.13
CA LEU A 72 -10.47 -18.34 -25.39
C LEU A 72 -10.66 -19.66 -26.13
N GLU A 73 -10.82 -19.60 -27.46
CA GLU A 73 -10.86 -20.78 -28.34
C GLU A 73 -9.56 -21.58 -28.26
N ALA A 74 -8.42 -20.90 -28.33
CA ALA A 74 -7.11 -21.56 -28.26
C ALA A 74 -6.87 -22.26 -26.91
N ILE A 75 -7.28 -21.63 -25.81
CA ILE A 75 -7.22 -22.24 -24.46
C ILE A 75 -8.12 -23.47 -24.42
N HIS A 76 -9.39 -23.37 -24.93
CA HIS A 76 -10.31 -24.48 -24.96
C HIS A 76 -9.76 -25.65 -25.81
N ASP A 77 -9.28 -25.37 -27.02
CA ASP A 77 -8.85 -26.40 -27.99
C ASP A 77 -7.58 -27.13 -27.55
N GLN A 78 -6.61 -26.38 -26.95
CA GLN A 78 -5.33 -26.94 -26.57
C GLN A 78 -5.29 -27.48 -25.14
N LEU A 79 -6.05 -26.88 -24.22
CA LEU A 79 -6.03 -27.22 -22.79
C LEU A 79 -7.37 -27.79 -22.26
N GLY A 80 -8.39 -28.01 -23.10
CA GLY A 80 -9.75 -28.40 -22.69
C GLY A 80 -9.86 -29.71 -21.92
N SER A 81 -8.82 -30.57 -21.95
CA SER A 81 -8.73 -31.73 -21.06
C SER A 81 -8.47 -31.34 -19.59
N GLN A 82 -7.82 -30.18 -19.36
CA GLN A 82 -7.39 -29.67 -18.06
C GLN A 82 -8.10 -28.37 -17.66
N VAL A 83 -8.66 -27.62 -18.60
CA VAL A 83 -9.29 -26.31 -18.39
C VAL A 83 -10.70 -26.29 -18.96
N CYS A 84 -11.64 -25.74 -18.22
CA CYS A 84 -12.95 -25.32 -18.69
C CYS A 84 -12.93 -23.79 -18.90
N VAL A 85 -13.31 -23.32 -20.07
CA VAL A 85 -13.46 -21.89 -20.36
C VAL A 85 -14.93 -21.51 -20.18
N LEU A 86 -15.17 -20.37 -19.49
CA LEU A 86 -16.51 -19.80 -19.31
C LEU A 86 -16.49 -18.34 -19.75
N TRP A 87 -17.47 -17.93 -20.55
CA TRP A 87 -17.73 -16.53 -20.85
C TRP A 87 -19.03 -16.08 -20.19
N VAL A 88 -19.03 -14.93 -19.49
CA VAL A 88 -20.17 -14.48 -18.69
C VAL A 88 -20.53 -13.05 -19.05
N GLU A 89 -21.77 -12.83 -19.51
CA GLU A 89 -22.40 -11.52 -19.66
C GLU A 89 -22.77 -10.97 -18.28
N THR A 90 -22.23 -9.81 -17.92
CA THR A 90 -22.44 -9.19 -16.59
C THR A 90 -23.36 -7.98 -16.59
N GLU A 91 -23.71 -7.43 -17.75
CA GLU A 91 -24.60 -6.27 -17.86
C GLU A 91 -26.06 -6.69 -17.67
N SER A 92 -26.65 -6.28 -16.54
CA SER A 92 -28.00 -6.69 -16.13
C SER A 92 -29.15 -6.24 -17.08
N ARG A 93 -28.85 -5.30 -17.99
CA ARG A 93 -29.82 -4.78 -18.97
C ARG A 93 -29.73 -5.49 -20.31
N ASN A 94 -28.71 -6.31 -20.53
CA ASN A 94 -28.53 -7.07 -21.73
C ASN A 94 -29.40 -8.35 -21.70
N THR A 95 -29.65 -8.87 -22.85
CA THR A 95 -30.42 -10.13 -23.06
C THR A 95 -29.68 -10.99 -24.07
N LEU A 96 -30.18 -12.20 -24.28
CA LEU A 96 -29.68 -13.10 -25.32
C LEU A 96 -29.58 -12.45 -26.71
N ALA A 97 -30.44 -11.46 -27.02
CA ALA A 97 -30.39 -10.76 -28.30
C ALA A 97 -29.09 -9.98 -28.48
N GLN A 98 -28.63 -9.27 -27.45
CA GLN A 98 -27.33 -8.52 -27.49
C GLN A 98 -26.16 -9.49 -27.58
N ILE A 99 -26.20 -10.61 -26.86
CA ILE A 99 -25.18 -11.67 -26.96
C ILE A 99 -25.11 -12.22 -28.38
N GLN A 100 -26.26 -12.31 -29.07
CA GLN A 100 -26.34 -12.74 -30.48
C GLN A 100 -26.06 -11.63 -31.50
N GLY A 101 -25.64 -10.47 -31.06
CA GLY A 101 -25.24 -9.37 -31.96
C GLY A 101 -26.36 -8.41 -32.38
N VAL A 102 -27.50 -8.45 -31.69
CA VAL A 102 -28.63 -7.55 -31.98
C VAL A 102 -28.70 -6.42 -30.97
N ASN A 103 -28.49 -5.17 -31.41
CA ASN A 103 -28.67 -4.00 -30.55
C ASN A 103 -30.15 -3.88 -30.10
N ALA A 104 -30.37 -3.72 -28.80
CA ALA A 104 -31.70 -3.52 -28.24
C ALA A 104 -32.21 -2.08 -28.47
N ASP A 105 -31.32 -1.11 -28.29
CA ASP A 105 -31.59 0.31 -28.44
C ASP A 105 -30.28 1.09 -28.72
N ASN A 106 -30.37 2.42 -28.80
CA ASN A 106 -29.20 3.28 -29.01
C ASN A 106 -28.50 3.69 -27.70
N THR A 107 -28.82 3.07 -26.56
CA THR A 107 -28.13 3.34 -25.29
C THR A 107 -26.83 2.55 -25.23
N TYR A 108 -25.86 3.08 -24.50
CA TYR A 108 -24.57 2.40 -24.29
C TYR A 108 -24.73 0.97 -23.74
N ALA A 109 -25.65 0.78 -22.80
CA ALA A 109 -25.89 -0.49 -22.17
C ALA A 109 -26.71 -1.49 -22.99
N GLY A 110 -27.48 -1.03 -23.97
CA GLY A 110 -28.23 -1.88 -24.92
C GLY A 110 -27.45 -2.22 -26.20
N ALA A 111 -26.18 -1.74 -26.28
CA ALA A 111 -25.34 -1.98 -27.46
C ALA A 111 -24.64 -3.34 -27.40
N THR A 112 -24.22 -3.80 -28.57
CA THR A 112 -23.32 -4.95 -28.69
C THR A 112 -22.25 -4.69 -29.74
N GLN A 113 -21.04 -5.21 -29.51
CA GLN A 113 -19.92 -5.12 -30.45
C GLN A 113 -20.09 -6.11 -31.62
N GLY A 114 -20.85 -7.18 -31.40
CA GLY A 114 -21.10 -8.21 -32.43
C GLY A 114 -21.78 -9.47 -31.86
N ASN A 115 -21.68 -10.54 -32.59
CA ASN A 115 -22.22 -11.84 -32.16
C ASN A 115 -21.19 -12.63 -31.36
N TRP A 116 -21.39 -12.72 -30.04
CA TRP A 116 -20.51 -13.41 -29.11
C TRP A 116 -20.67 -14.93 -29.07
N THR A 117 -21.74 -15.46 -29.74
CA THR A 117 -22.00 -16.90 -29.77
C THR A 117 -21.22 -17.65 -30.83
N VAL A 118 -20.46 -16.93 -31.66
CA VAL A 118 -19.70 -17.51 -32.77
C VAL A 118 -18.24 -17.04 -32.72
N ILE A 119 -17.35 -17.87 -33.23
CA ILE A 119 -15.96 -17.52 -33.47
C ILE A 119 -15.92 -16.30 -34.40
N ALA A 120 -15.15 -15.28 -34.06
CA ALA A 120 -15.13 -14.02 -34.77
C ALA A 120 -14.87 -14.17 -36.28
N GLY A 121 -15.70 -13.49 -37.07
CA GLY A 121 -15.62 -13.57 -38.54
C GLY A 121 -16.13 -14.87 -39.17
N THR A 122 -16.76 -15.74 -38.39
CA THR A 122 -17.31 -17.02 -38.85
C THR A 122 -18.79 -17.19 -38.45
N THR A 123 -19.39 -18.31 -38.83
CA THR A 123 -20.71 -18.76 -38.33
C THR A 123 -20.60 -19.97 -37.41
N THR A 124 -19.35 -20.35 -37.05
CA THR A 124 -19.08 -21.49 -36.17
C THR A 124 -19.33 -21.09 -34.73
N PRO A 125 -20.17 -21.83 -33.97
CA PRO A 125 -20.35 -21.55 -32.54
C PRO A 125 -19.03 -21.59 -31.79
N VAL A 126 -18.88 -20.73 -30.75
CA VAL A 126 -17.75 -20.83 -29.82
C VAL A 126 -17.80 -22.17 -29.09
N PRO A 127 -16.65 -22.80 -28.78
CA PRO A 127 -16.60 -24.13 -28.20
C PRO A 127 -16.82 -24.20 -26.69
N TYR A 128 -17.02 -23.06 -26.02
CA TYR A 128 -17.17 -22.94 -24.58
C TYR A 128 -18.55 -22.41 -24.16
N PRO A 129 -19.03 -22.69 -22.95
CA PRO A 129 -20.29 -22.17 -22.43
C PRO A 129 -20.32 -20.63 -22.37
N ILE A 130 -21.49 -20.10 -22.76
CA ILE A 130 -21.84 -18.68 -22.63
C ILE A 130 -22.95 -18.60 -21.57
N ILE A 131 -22.72 -17.75 -20.58
CA ILE A 131 -23.61 -17.53 -19.45
C ILE A 131 -24.21 -16.13 -19.56
N ASP A 132 -25.53 -16.04 -19.60
CA ASP A 132 -26.24 -14.77 -19.47
C ASP A 132 -26.66 -14.57 -18.01
N ASP A 133 -25.88 -13.83 -17.25
CA ASP A 133 -26.16 -13.51 -15.85
C ASP A 133 -27.06 -12.28 -15.67
N SER A 134 -27.41 -11.62 -16.78
CA SER A 134 -28.24 -10.42 -16.79
C SER A 134 -29.63 -10.66 -16.17
N SER A 135 -30.19 -11.86 -16.34
CA SER A 135 -31.52 -12.19 -15.88
C SER A 135 -31.61 -12.65 -14.41
N ASN A 136 -30.53 -13.07 -13.80
CA ASN A 136 -30.57 -13.73 -12.49
C ASN A 136 -29.68 -13.12 -11.39
N SER A 137 -28.76 -12.23 -11.68
CA SER A 137 -27.81 -11.63 -10.70
C SER A 137 -27.24 -12.62 -9.65
N THR A 138 -27.44 -13.92 -9.87
CA THR A 138 -27.04 -14.99 -8.95
C THR A 138 -25.56 -15.25 -9.07
N CYS A 139 -25.01 -15.16 -10.28
CA CYS A 139 -23.60 -15.30 -10.58
C CYS A 139 -22.78 -14.17 -9.97
N LEU A 140 -23.15 -12.93 -10.22
CA LEU A 140 -22.48 -11.75 -9.62
C LEU A 140 -22.55 -11.75 -8.10
N ARG A 141 -23.60 -12.33 -7.50
CA ARG A 141 -23.72 -12.47 -6.04
C ARG A 141 -22.94 -13.64 -5.47
N THR A 142 -22.90 -14.77 -6.14
CA THR A 142 -22.15 -15.96 -5.71
C THR A 142 -20.67 -15.84 -6.02
N CYS A 143 -20.31 -15.12 -7.09
CA CYS A 143 -18.94 -14.77 -7.45
C CYS A 143 -18.54 -13.37 -7.00
N ALA A 144 -19.27 -12.75 -6.08
CA ALA A 144 -18.98 -11.39 -5.58
C ALA A 144 -17.57 -11.22 -5.01
N SER A 145 -16.85 -12.30 -4.72
CA SER A 145 -15.43 -12.28 -4.36
C SER A 145 -14.50 -12.25 -5.58
N LEU A 146 -14.97 -12.60 -6.79
CA LEU A 146 -14.19 -12.62 -8.02
C LEU A 146 -14.47 -11.39 -8.89
N TYR A 147 -15.74 -11.01 -9.04
CA TYR A 147 -16.14 -9.89 -9.90
C TYR A 147 -15.95 -8.55 -9.17
N GLU A 148 -15.00 -7.75 -9.61
CA GLU A 148 -14.65 -6.46 -9.01
C GLU A 148 -15.50 -5.27 -9.50
N GLY A 149 -16.56 -5.53 -10.28
CA GLY A 149 -17.50 -4.51 -10.77
C GLY A 149 -17.06 -3.79 -12.04
N TYR A 150 -16.03 -4.28 -12.74
CA TYR A 150 -15.58 -3.77 -14.05
C TYR A 150 -15.35 -4.91 -15.05
N VAL A 151 -15.35 -4.59 -16.33
CA VAL A 151 -15.13 -5.53 -17.44
C VAL A 151 -14.08 -4.98 -18.43
N PRO A 152 -13.24 -5.85 -19.02
CA PRO A 152 -13.15 -7.28 -18.75
C PRO A 152 -12.50 -7.58 -17.39
N SER A 153 -12.97 -8.64 -16.73
CA SER A 153 -12.32 -9.21 -15.55
C SER A 153 -12.16 -10.71 -15.79
N MET A 154 -10.93 -11.20 -15.77
CA MET A 154 -10.66 -12.60 -16.12
C MET A 154 -9.88 -13.29 -15.01
N TYR A 155 -10.27 -14.52 -14.69
CA TYR A 155 -9.66 -15.28 -13.61
C TYR A 155 -9.35 -16.72 -14.05
N PHE A 156 -8.23 -17.22 -13.52
CA PHE A 156 -7.92 -18.63 -13.51
C PHE A 156 -8.26 -19.20 -12.13
N ILE A 157 -9.08 -20.24 -12.08
CA ILE A 157 -9.47 -20.95 -10.86
C ILE A 157 -8.86 -22.34 -10.93
N ALA A 158 -7.96 -22.64 -10.01
CA ALA A 158 -7.30 -23.94 -9.92
C ALA A 158 -8.25 -25.04 -9.39
N PRO A 159 -7.99 -26.33 -9.66
CA PRO A 159 -8.76 -27.45 -9.11
C PRO A 159 -8.86 -27.45 -7.59
N THR A 160 -7.91 -26.85 -6.88
CA THR A 160 -7.91 -26.70 -5.42
C THR A 160 -8.78 -25.55 -4.90
N GLY A 161 -9.46 -24.81 -5.79
CA GLY A 161 -10.31 -23.67 -5.43
C GLY A 161 -9.54 -22.37 -5.16
N TYR A 162 -8.24 -22.35 -5.37
CA TYR A 162 -7.49 -21.09 -5.40
C TYR A 162 -7.63 -20.43 -6.77
N TYR A 163 -7.73 -19.10 -6.79
CA TYR A 163 -7.85 -18.32 -8.02
C TYR A 163 -6.84 -17.19 -8.08
N CYS A 164 -6.57 -16.70 -9.27
CA CYS A 164 -5.80 -15.50 -9.52
C CYS A 164 -6.41 -14.70 -10.68
N ASN A 165 -6.25 -13.37 -10.63
CA ASN A 165 -6.59 -12.51 -11.76
C ASN A 165 -5.59 -12.74 -12.90
N ILE A 166 -6.09 -12.96 -14.12
CA ILE A 166 -5.29 -13.19 -15.33
C ILE A 166 -5.48 -12.08 -16.38
N TYR A 167 -6.13 -10.97 -16.00
CA TYR A 167 -6.30 -9.80 -16.84
C TYR A 167 -6.19 -8.54 -15.99
N THR A 168 -4.97 -7.99 -15.91
CA THR A 168 -4.68 -6.70 -15.30
C THR A 168 -3.83 -5.87 -16.26
N ASP A 169 -3.86 -4.55 -16.13
CA ASP A 169 -3.15 -3.61 -17.00
C ASP A 169 -1.65 -3.99 -17.19
N GLY A 170 -1.34 -4.65 -18.31
CA GLY A 170 0.00 -5.06 -18.68
C GLY A 170 0.49 -6.39 -18.11
N PHE A 171 -0.35 -7.13 -17.36
CA PHE A 171 -0.02 -8.46 -16.83
C PHE A 171 -1.15 -9.46 -17.11
N GLY A 172 -0.80 -10.70 -17.48
CA GLY A 172 -1.77 -11.76 -17.76
C GLY A 172 -1.99 -11.96 -19.26
N LEU A 173 -3.25 -12.21 -19.65
CA LEU A 173 -3.59 -12.48 -21.04
C LEU A 173 -3.33 -11.26 -21.92
N SER A 174 -2.60 -11.51 -23.02
CA SER A 174 -2.10 -10.46 -23.92
C SER A 174 -2.94 -10.27 -25.19
N GLY A 175 -3.90 -11.17 -25.44
CA GLY A 175 -4.62 -11.27 -26.71
C GLY A 175 -3.83 -12.04 -27.79
N ASN A 176 -2.70 -12.69 -27.44
CA ASN A 176 -1.95 -13.56 -28.32
C ASN A 176 -2.20 -15.02 -27.97
N PRO A 177 -2.92 -15.80 -28.80
CA PRO A 177 -3.32 -17.16 -28.46
C PRO A 177 -2.15 -18.09 -28.04
N THR A 178 -1.02 -18.01 -28.74
CA THR A 178 0.15 -18.86 -28.43
C THR A 178 0.79 -18.50 -27.08
N ALA A 179 0.96 -17.21 -26.81
CA ALA A 179 1.54 -16.73 -25.56
C ALA A 179 0.60 -16.99 -24.38
N ASP A 180 -0.69 -16.79 -24.59
CA ASP A 180 -1.70 -16.90 -23.53
C ASP A 180 -2.00 -18.36 -23.17
N VAL A 181 -2.01 -19.28 -24.13
CA VAL A 181 -2.03 -20.73 -23.85
C VAL A 181 -0.82 -21.16 -23.02
N ALA A 182 0.37 -20.68 -23.36
CA ALA A 182 1.59 -20.98 -22.60
C ALA A 182 1.53 -20.39 -21.17
N PHE A 183 0.96 -19.20 -21.01
CA PHE A 183 0.72 -18.58 -19.70
C PHE A 183 -0.24 -19.43 -18.84
N ILE A 184 -1.40 -19.84 -19.38
CA ILE A 184 -2.35 -20.71 -18.67
C ILE A 184 -1.71 -22.07 -18.33
N GLN A 185 -0.92 -22.65 -19.25
CA GLN A 185 -0.15 -23.87 -18.95
C GLN A 185 0.85 -23.67 -17.81
N GLY A 186 1.45 -22.50 -17.71
CA GLY A 186 2.29 -22.09 -16.57
C GLY A 186 1.52 -22.14 -15.25
N LEU A 187 0.32 -21.57 -15.20
CA LEU A 187 -0.56 -21.62 -14.03
C LEU A 187 -0.96 -23.05 -13.67
N LEU A 188 -1.29 -23.89 -14.67
CA LEU A 188 -1.57 -25.32 -14.46
C LEU A 188 -0.38 -26.09 -13.85
N ASN A 189 0.84 -25.62 -14.02
CA ASN A 189 2.02 -26.25 -13.46
C ASN A 189 2.37 -25.74 -12.05
N THR A 190 1.86 -24.58 -11.66
CA THR A 190 2.32 -23.83 -10.46
C THR A 190 1.21 -23.52 -9.44
N TYR A 191 -0.06 -23.88 -9.70
CA TYR A 191 -1.11 -23.61 -8.72
C TYR A 191 -0.89 -24.39 -7.40
N PRO A 192 -1.35 -23.87 -6.25
CA PRO A 192 -1.17 -24.51 -4.94
C PRO A 192 -1.86 -25.87 -4.84
N ARG A 193 -1.13 -26.90 -4.35
CA ARG A 193 -1.61 -28.30 -4.21
C ARG A 193 -1.44 -28.81 -2.79
N THR A 194 -2.17 -29.89 -2.49
CA THR A 194 -1.89 -30.72 -1.30
C THR A 194 -0.46 -31.27 -1.39
N GLY A 195 0.28 -31.21 -0.31
CA GLY A 195 1.68 -31.63 -0.26
C GLY A 195 2.69 -30.52 -0.57
N ASP A 196 2.23 -29.32 -0.98
CA ASP A 196 3.12 -28.18 -1.19
C ASP A 196 3.44 -27.44 0.13
N ALA A 197 4.63 -26.86 0.21
CA ALA A 197 4.91 -25.84 1.21
C ALA A 197 3.99 -24.63 1.02
N PRO A 198 3.69 -23.83 2.08
CA PRO A 198 2.85 -22.64 1.92
C PRO A 198 3.51 -21.60 1.02
N ILE A 199 2.69 -20.68 0.47
CA ILE A 199 3.18 -19.43 -0.10
C ILE A 199 2.81 -18.33 0.89
N ALA A 200 3.73 -17.41 1.15
CA ALA A 200 3.52 -16.32 2.10
C ALA A 200 3.96 -14.98 1.49
N SER A 201 3.20 -13.93 1.75
CA SER A 201 3.62 -12.56 1.46
C SER A 201 3.24 -11.63 2.61
N ILE A 202 4.14 -10.71 2.95
CA ILE A 202 3.89 -9.71 3.99
C ILE A 202 3.14 -8.55 3.37
N GLN A 203 2.05 -8.17 4.04
CA GLN A 203 1.24 -7.01 3.70
C GLN A 203 1.42 -5.96 4.78
N ASN A 204 2.09 -4.86 4.45
CA ASN A 204 2.22 -3.70 5.34
C ASN A 204 2.72 -2.47 4.58
N GLU A 205 2.54 -1.31 5.19
CA GLU A 205 3.22 -0.08 4.76
C GLU A 205 4.72 -0.18 5.05
N THR A 206 5.53 0.33 4.14
CA THR A 206 6.99 0.31 4.27
C THR A 206 7.53 1.46 5.12
N SER A 207 6.69 2.43 5.52
CA SER A 207 7.03 3.56 6.37
C SER A 207 6.19 3.52 7.64
N ILE A 208 6.84 3.37 8.79
CA ILE A 208 6.21 3.35 10.11
C ILE A 208 6.85 4.42 11.01
N TYR A 209 6.29 4.63 12.20
CA TYR A 209 6.68 5.75 13.05
C TYR A 209 7.27 5.28 14.37
N LYS A 210 8.36 5.94 14.79
CA LYS A 210 9.02 5.71 16.07
C LYS A 210 8.02 5.79 17.23
N GLY A 211 8.04 4.78 18.08
CA GLY A 211 7.22 4.71 19.28
C GLY A 211 5.73 4.40 19.05
N ARG A 212 5.29 4.27 17.78
CA ARG A 212 3.93 3.86 17.47
C ARG A 212 3.86 2.38 17.10
N PRO A 213 2.81 1.68 17.53
CA PRO A 213 2.55 0.32 17.08
C PRO A 213 2.18 0.32 15.59
N ALA A 214 2.72 -0.64 14.86
CA ALA A 214 2.40 -0.92 13.47
C ALA A 214 1.90 -2.36 13.35
N LEU A 215 0.82 -2.55 12.58
CA LEU A 215 0.25 -3.87 12.31
C LEU A 215 0.92 -4.49 11.09
N PHE A 216 1.33 -5.74 11.22
CA PHE A 216 1.88 -6.55 10.13
C PHE A 216 0.99 -7.76 9.90
N GLY A 217 0.63 -8.00 8.65
CA GLY A 217 -0.15 -9.17 8.25
C GLY A 217 0.59 -10.03 7.24
N THR A 218 0.27 -11.33 7.24
CA THR A 218 0.69 -12.24 6.17
C THR A 218 -0.51 -12.68 5.36
N HIS A 219 -0.45 -12.53 4.04
CA HIS A 219 -1.27 -13.29 3.13
C HIS A 219 -0.65 -14.67 2.97
N ILE A 220 -1.45 -15.72 3.21
CA ILE A 220 -1.00 -17.11 3.22
C ILE A 220 -1.86 -17.92 2.28
N VAL A 221 -1.21 -18.61 1.36
CA VAL A 221 -1.81 -19.59 0.46
C VAL A 221 -1.26 -20.96 0.83
N SER A 222 -2.12 -21.85 1.32
CA SER A 222 -1.75 -23.22 1.67
C SER A 222 -2.99 -24.11 1.61
N VAL A 223 -2.91 -25.19 0.84
CA VAL A 223 -3.97 -26.22 0.78
C VAL A 223 -3.97 -27.04 2.06
N ASP A 224 -2.79 -27.32 2.60
CA ASP A 224 -2.61 -28.02 3.88
C ASP A 224 -2.64 -27.06 5.05
N ASP A 225 -2.98 -27.55 6.23
CA ASP A 225 -3.09 -26.78 7.46
C ASP A 225 -1.78 -26.05 7.81
N VAL A 226 -1.88 -24.75 8.04
CA VAL A 226 -0.76 -23.93 8.54
C VAL A 226 -0.49 -24.25 10.00
N THR A 227 0.70 -24.73 10.28
CA THR A 227 1.14 -25.14 11.63
C THR A 227 1.80 -24.02 12.43
N GLY A 228 2.27 -22.96 11.75
CA GLY A 228 2.88 -21.81 12.43
C GLY A 228 3.13 -20.63 11.51
N VAL A 229 3.08 -19.43 12.11
CA VAL A 229 3.52 -18.17 11.51
C VAL A 229 4.42 -17.47 12.52
N ASN A 230 5.69 -17.31 12.20
CA ASN A 230 6.70 -16.72 13.08
C ASN A 230 7.36 -15.53 12.43
N TRP A 231 7.44 -14.42 13.17
CA TRP A 231 8.03 -13.18 12.73
C TRP A 231 9.41 -12.94 13.33
N THR A 232 10.29 -12.35 12.54
CA THR A 232 11.57 -11.80 12.98
C THR A 232 11.54 -10.29 12.70
N LEU A 233 11.70 -9.49 13.78
CA LEU A 233 11.45 -8.05 13.81
C LEU A 233 12.69 -7.33 14.39
N PRO A 234 13.80 -7.24 13.64
CA PRO A 234 15.03 -6.63 14.14
C PRO A 234 14.78 -5.17 14.55
N GLY A 235 15.27 -4.79 15.73
CA GLY A 235 15.14 -3.43 16.28
C GLY A 235 13.78 -3.10 16.89
N ALA A 236 12.78 -3.96 16.77
CA ALA A 236 11.51 -3.79 17.48
C ALA A 236 11.67 -3.99 18.99
N THR A 237 10.76 -3.43 19.78
CA THR A 237 10.70 -3.64 21.23
C THR A 237 10.56 -5.12 21.60
N THR A 238 9.88 -5.88 20.75
CA THR A 238 9.77 -7.34 20.80
C THR A 238 10.31 -7.89 19.48
N PRO A 239 11.53 -8.46 19.44
CA PRO A 239 12.20 -8.81 18.19
C PRO A 239 11.65 -10.04 17.49
N THR A 240 10.70 -10.76 18.09
CA THR A 240 9.99 -11.91 17.52
C THR A 240 8.54 -11.89 17.93
N ALA A 241 7.67 -12.40 17.06
CA ALA A 241 6.24 -12.55 17.32
C ALA A 241 5.71 -13.79 16.60
N SER A 242 4.47 -14.22 16.89
CA SER A 242 3.79 -15.30 16.19
C SER A 242 2.32 -14.95 15.95
N GLY A 243 1.78 -15.42 14.81
CA GLY A 243 0.40 -15.17 14.38
C GLY A 243 0.31 -14.59 12.99
N ARG A 244 -0.87 -14.72 12.36
CA ARG A 244 -1.10 -14.19 11.00
C ARG A 244 -1.08 -12.67 10.93
N VAL A 245 -1.50 -12.02 12.02
CA VAL A 245 -1.45 -10.56 12.21
C VAL A 245 -0.76 -10.33 13.55
N ILE A 246 0.19 -9.41 13.57
CA ILE A 246 0.93 -9.01 14.76
C ILE A 246 1.02 -7.49 14.84
N GLU A 247 1.29 -6.99 16.04
CA GLU A 247 1.62 -5.60 16.30
C GLU A 247 3.08 -5.51 16.76
N ALA A 248 3.82 -4.52 16.25
CA ALA A 248 5.21 -4.31 16.63
C ALA A 248 5.56 -2.81 16.66
N THR A 249 6.47 -2.42 17.56
CA THR A 249 6.88 -1.03 17.78
C THR A 249 8.40 -0.91 17.72
N TRP A 250 8.90 0.11 17.04
CA TRP A 250 10.32 0.48 16.99
C TRP A 250 10.54 1.83 17.68
N ASN A 251 11.50 1.90 18.60
CA ASN A 251 11.86 3.12 19.31
C ASN A 251 13.09 3.83 18.71
N THR A 252 13.75 3.22 17.75
CA THR A 252 14.92 3.80 17.08
C THR A 252 14.62 3.99 15.59
N PRO A 253 14.75 5.19 15.04
CA PRO A 253 14.61 5.43 13.60
C PRO A 253 15.67 4.67 12.81
N GLY A 254 15.33 4.25 11.59
CA GLY A 254 16.24 3.50 10.73
C GLY A 254 15.51 2.60 9.76
N SER A 255 16.26 1.90 8.91
CA SER A 255 15.74 0.89 8.01
C SER A 255 15.96 -0.51 8.61
N TYR A 256 14.92 -1.32 8.60
CA TYR A 256 14.92 -2.68 9.14
C TYR A 256 14.34 -3.65 8.13
N THR A 257 14.87 -4.87 8.07
CA THR A 257 14.28 -5.96 7.29
C THR A 257 13.42 -6.81 8.24
N VAL A 258 12.13 -6.80 8.02
CA VAL A 258 11.14 -7.62 8.75
C VAL A 258 10.87 -8.88 7.94
N SER A 259 10.79 -10.04 8.59
CA SER A 259 10.48 -11.30 7.91
C SER A 259 9.43 -12.12 8.65
N ALA A 260 8.64 -12.87 7.87
CA ALA A 260 7.66 -13.83 8.36
C ALA A 260 7.94 -15.21 7.76
N ALA A 261 8.03 -16.23 8.62
CA ALA A 261 8.15 -17.62 8.24
C ALA A 261 6.83 -18.34 8.50
N VAL A 262 6.22 -18.87 7.43
CA VAL A 262 4.94 -19.60 7.46
C VAL A 262 5.22 -21.06 7.21
N SER A 263 4.74 -21.95 8.07
CA SER A 263 4.99 -23.39 8.01
C SER A 263 3.70 -24.20 7.90
N ASN A 264 3.75 -25.30 7.15
CA ASN A 264 2.82 -26.42 7.21
C ASN A 264 3.61 -27.74 7.38
N ALA A 265 2.94 -28.89 7.28
CA ALA A 265 3.58 -30.19 7.41
C ALA A 265 4.64 -30.47 6.32
N ASN A 266 4.57 -29.78 5.18
CA ASN A 266 5.38 -30.05 3.98
C ASN A 266 6.57 -29.10 3.83
N GLY A 267 6.60 -27.99 4.61
CA GLY A 267 7.72 -27.07 4.56
C GLY A 267 7.42 -25.69 5.14
N THR A 268 8.37 -24.78 4.94
CA THR A 268 8.30 -23.41 5.41
C THR A 268 8.60 -22.46 4.26
N ALA A 269 7.74 -21.46 4.06
CA ALA A 269 7.99 -20.30 3.20
C ALA A 269 8.37 -19.09 4.07
N THR A 270 9.28 -18.28 3.58
CA THR A 270 9.67 -17.03 4.24
C THR A 270 9.57 -15.88 3.26
N ASP A 271 8.92 -14.79 3.70
CA ASP A 271 8.93 -13.52 2.99
C ASP A 271 9.54 -12.42 3.86
N SER A 272 10.06 -11.37 3.24
CA SER A 272 10.69 -10.26 3.94
C SER A 272 10.45 -8.93 3.22
N ILE A 273 10.21 -7.88 4.01
CA ILE A 273 10.09 -6.51 3.53
C ILE A 273 11.06 -5.60 4.27
N ASN A 274 11.49 -4.54 3.59
CA ASN A 274 12.24 -3.46 4.21
C ASN A 274 11.27 -2.38 4.65
N ILE A 275 11.35 -1.99 5.92
CA ILE A 275 10.58 -0.89 6.51
C ILE A 275 11.50 0.26 6.88
N ASN A 276 10.99 1.49 6.85
CA ASN A 276 11.66 2.68 7.35
C ASN A 276 10.92 3.19 8.58
N VAL A 277 11.61 3.20 9.72
CA VAL A 277 11.10 3.80 10.96
C VAL A 277 11.47 5.27 10.95
N LEU A 278 10.46 6.13 10.89
CA LEU A 278 10.60 7.58 10.76
C LEU A 278 10.48 8.26 12.13
N ASP A 279 11.30 9.29 12.36
CA ASP A 279 11.23 10.11 13.57
C ASP A 279 10.36 11.35 13.29
N TYR A 280 9.12 11.35 13.78
CA TYR A 280 8.27 12.53 13.72
C TYR A 280 8.28 13.27 15.05
N LEU A 281 8.37 14.59 14.96
CA LEU A 281 8.19 15.49 16.11
C LEU A 281 6.72 15.55 16.51
N TYR A 282 5.83 15.42 15.52
CA TYR A 282 4.39 15.31 15.71
C TYR A 282 3.74 14.58 14.52
N PHE A 283 2.72 13.81 14.79
CA PHE A 283 1.89 13.15 13.77
C PHE A 283 0.44 13.07 14.24
N CYS A 284 -0.50 13.31 13.32
CA CYS A 284 -1.91 13.05 13.48
C CYS A 284 -2.46 12.41 12.19
N GLY A 285 -2.99 11.20 12.32
CA GLY A 285 -3.61 10.45 11.21
C GLY A 285 -5.04 10.88 10.95
N PHE A 286 -5.67 11.61 11.88
CA PHE A 286 -7.10 11.91 11.84
C PHE A 286 -7.98 10.65 11.76
N ASP A 287 -7.57 9.58 12.45
CA ASP A 287 -8.21 8.28 12.39
C ASP A 287 -9.23 8.02 13.50
N SER A 288 -9.16 8.77 14.58
CA SER A 288 -10.08 8.63 15.72
C SER A 288 -10.32 9.95 16.46
N GLU A 289 -11.35 9.98 17.30
CA GLU A 289 -11.62 11.13 18.17
C GLU A 289 -10.52 11.31 19.23
N GLU A 290 -9.89 10.23 19.71
CA GLU A 290 -8.79 10.29 20.67
C GLU A 290 -7.55 11.02 20.09
N GLU A 291 -7.26 10.89 18.80
CA GLU A 291 -6.20 11.66 18.16
C GLU A 291 -6.47 13.17 18.13
N MET A 292 -7.74 13.54 18.24
CA MET A 292 -8.21 14.94 18.18
C MET A 292 -8.42 15.58 19.56
N GLU A 293 -8.26 14.85 20.66
CA GLU A 293 -8.57 15.31 22.01
C GLU A 293 -7.79 16.60 22.40
N ASP A 294 -6.55 16.73 21.95
CA ASP A 294 -5.70 17.90 22.22
C ASP A 294 -5.80 19.01 21.15
N TRP A 295 -6.63 18.81 20.12
CA TRP A 295 -6.82 19.81 19.07
C TRP A 295 -7.89 20.84 19.46
N ASN A 296 -7.64 22.11 19.10
CA ASN A 296 -8.62 23.17 19.30
C ASN A 296 -9.43 23.40 18.00
N LEU A 297 -10.72 23.08 18.03
CA LEU A 297 -11.64 23.24 16.92
C LEU A 297 -12.53 24.45 17.18
N VAL A 298 -12.41 25.50 16.36
CA VAL A 298 -13.20 26.73 16.55
C VAL A 298 -14.04 27.00 15.30
N ASP A 299 -15.37 27.04 15.53
CA ASP A 299 -16.38 27.54 14.62
C ASP A 299 -16.49 29.06 14.87
N ALA A 300 -15.81 29.87 14.04
CA ALA A 300 -15.71 31.31 14.27
C ALA A 300 -16.84 32.11 13.61
N ASP A 301 -17.58 31.54 12.67
CA ASP A 301 -18.79 32.13 12.10
C ASP A 301 -20.07 31.73 12.85
N GLY A 302 -20.00 30.70 13.69
CA GLY A 302 -21.06 30.30 14.61
C GLY A 302 -22.27 29.64 13.94
N ASP A 303 -22.07 29.05 12.77
CA ASP A 303 -23.13 28.40 12.01
C ASP A 303 -23.43 26.96 12.48
N GLY A 304 -22.62 26.41 13.40
CA GLY A 304 -22.77 25.09 13.98
C GLY A 304 -22.13 23.97 13.14
N TYR A 305 -21.50 24.31 12.02
CA TYR A 305 -20.72 23.38 11.22
C TYR A 305 -19.22 23.63 11.42
N ASN A 306 -18.45 22.58 11.64
CA ASN A 306 -17.02 22.70 11.89
C ASN A 306 -16.27 21.55 11.23
N TRP A 307 -14.97 21.47 11.44
CA TRP A 307 -14.16 20.31 11.09
C TRP A 307 -14.66 19.05 11.81
N MET A 308 -14.68 17.92 11.09
CA MET A 308 -15.18 16.65 11.61
C MET A 308 -14.47 15.45 11.02
N LEU A 309 -14.45 14.32 11.73
CA LEU A 309 -13.96 13.05 11.21
C LEU A 309 -14.83 12.56 10.03
N TYR A 310 -14.19 12.03 9.02
CA TYR A 310 -14.83 11.56 7.79
C TYR A 310 -14.25 10.22 7.34
N SER A 311 -15.01 9.15 7.52
CA SER A 311 -14.58 7.77 7.26
C SER A 311 -14.78 7.29 5.82
N ASN A 312 -15.38 8.11 4.93
CA ASN A 312 -15.60 7.71 3.54
C ASN A 312 -14.45 8.11 2.60
N ALA A 313 -13.43 8.79 3.10
CA ALA A 313 -12.19 9.09 2.38
C ALA A 313 -11.03 9.14 3.37
N ALA A 314 -9.95 8.43 3.08
CA ALA A 314 -8.70 8.46 3.81
C ALA A 314 -7.52 8.38 2.81
N ASN A 315 -6.43 9.08 3.08
CA ASN A 315 -5.17 8.88 2.37
C ASN A 315 -4.37 7.74 3.02
N SER A 316 -4.48 7.62 4.34
CA SER A 316 -3.93 6.54 5.15
C SER A 316 -4.86 6.27 6.33
N GLY A 317 -4.76 5.09 6.95
CA GLY A 317 -5.62 4.74 8.08
C GLY A 317 -7.09 4.53 7.69
N TYR A 318 -8.01 5.02 8.54
CA TYR A 318 -9.44 4.71 8.43
C TYR A 318 -10.32 5.93 8.15
N SER A 319 -9.84 7.14 8.41
CA SER A 319 -10.58 8.39 8.22
C SER A 319 -9.67 9.55 7.86
N SER A 320 -10.26 10.70 7.66
CA SER A 320 -9.63 11.98 7.42
C SER A 320 -10.42 13.08 8.12
N PHE A 321 -9.98 14.32 8.06
CA PHE A 321 -10.67 15.44 8.66
C PHE A 321 -11.27 16.35 7.60
N LEU A 322 -12.60 16.52 7.65
CA LEU A 322 -13.41 17.20 6.65
C LEU A 322 -13.84 18.59 7.14
N SER A 323 -13.83 19.58 6.24
CA SER A 323 -14.60 20.82 6.38
C SER A 323 -15.33 21.13 5.06
N ALA A 324 -16.56 21.66 5.17
CA ALA A 324 -17.45 21.87 4.05
C ALA A 324 -17.97 23.31 3.98
N SER A 325 -18.24 23.78 2.75
CA SER A 325 -18.96 25.03 2.49
C SER A 325 -20.34 24.78 1.87
N TRP A 326 -20.80 23.52 1.89
CA TRP A 326 -22.13 23.13 1.45
C TRP A 326 -22.57 21.82 2.11
N TYR A 327 -23.85 21.73 2.54
CA TYR A 327 -24.47 20.53 3.06
C TYR A 327 -25.84 20.27 2.45
N ASN A 328 -26.19 19.00 2.23
CA ASN A 328 -27.49 18.58 1.67
C ASN A 328 -28.69 19.14 2.45
N SER A 329 -28.58 19.22 3.77
CA SER A 329 -29.67 19.63 4.67
C SER A 329 -29.81 21.15 4.78
N THR A 330 -28.75 21.92 4.53
CA THR A 330 -28.67 23.35 4.84
C THR A 330 -28.41 24.20 3.61
N GLY A 331 -27.76 23.62 2.56
CA GLY A 331 -27.33 24.34 1.37
C GLY A 331 -25.99 25.01 1.55
N ALA A 332 -25.82 26.21 0.98
CA ALA A 332 -24.60 26.97 0.98
C ALA A 332 -24.21 27.49 2.37
N LEU A 333 -22.94 27.32 2.74
CA LEU A 333 -22.30 27.85 3.93
C LEU A 333 -21.18 28.84 3.55
N SER A 334 -20.77 29.64 4.52
CA SER A 334 -19.64 30.58 4.39
C SER A 334 -18.68 30.37 5.57
N PRO A 335 -17.98 29.22 5.64
CA PRO A 335 -17.25 28.81 6.81
C PRO A 335 -16.13 29.78 7.22
N ASP A 336 -15.92 29.89 8.53
CA ASP A 336 -14.70 30.38 9.16
C ASP A 336 -14.28 29.40 10.26
N ASN A 337 -13.85 28.21 9.83
CA ASN A 337 -13.58 27.05 10.67
C ASN A 337 -12.09 26.88 10.90
N TRP A 338 -11.68 26.82 12.16
CA TRP A 338 -10.29 26.64 12.55
C TRP A 338 -10.07 25.27 13.14
N LEU A 339 -9.02 24.61 12.67
CA LEU A 339 -8.48 23.37 13.20
C LEU A 339 -7.03 23.65 13.64
N ILE A 340 -6.80 23.65 14.96
CA ILE A 340 -5.54 24.13 15.54
C ILE A 340 -4.87 23.01 16.32
N SER A 341 -3.61 22.72 15.98
CA SER A 341 -2.84 21.64 16.58
C SER A 341 -2.50 21.92 18.06
N PRO A 342 -2.21 20.89 18.85
CA PRO A 342 -1.48 21.06 20.13
C PRO A 342 -0.09 21.66 19.91
N ALA A 343 0.59 21.95 21.02
CA ALA A 343 1.95 22.48 21.02
C ALA A 343 2.96 21.51 20.43
N ILE A 344 3.78 21.97 19.49
CA ILE A 344 4.83 21.17 18.84
C ILE A 344 6.17 21.87 19.04
N THR A 345 7.08 21.25 19.78
CA THR A 345 8.40 21.82 20.02
C THR A 345 9.39 21.36 18.94
N LEU A 346 9.98 22.31 18.23
CA LEU A 346 10.94 22.05 17.16
C LEU A 346 12.38 22.06 17.73
N PRO A 347 13.24 21.14 17.29
CA PRO A 347 14.66 21.15 17.65
C PRO A 347 15.38 22.38 17.08
N ASN A 348 16.46 22.82 17.74
CA ASN A 348 17.19 24.03 17.34
C ASN A 348 18.13 23.83 16.14
N THR A 349 18.51 22.60 15.83
CA THR A 349 19.62 22.28 14.91
C THR A 349 19.19 21.73 13.57
N SER A 350 17.88 21.60 13.29
CA SER A 350 17.38 20.78 12.20
C SER A 350 16.52 21.54 11.19
N SER A 351 16.31 20.93 10.04
CA SER A 351 15.44 21.41 8.96
C SER A 351 14.06 20.78 9.09
N CYS A 352 13.21 21.36 9.91
CA CYS A 352 11.87 20.84 10.11
C CYS A 352 10.94 21.16 8.96
N LYS A 353 10.04 20.24 8.67
CA LYS A 353 8.96 20.37 7.69
C LYS A 353 7.63 19.98 8.31
N LEU A 354 6.59 20.69 7.92
CA LEU A 354 5.20 20.26 8.04
C LEU A 354 4.77 19.63 6.72
N GLU A 355 4.10 18.50 6.79
CA GLU A 355 3.54 17.80 5.64
C GLU A 355 2.13 17.30 5.98
N TRP A 356 1.24 17.29 5.00
CA TRP A 356 -0.10 16.70 5.07
C TRP A 356 -0.60 16.43 3.65
N TYR A 357 -1.74 15.78 3.53
CA TYR A 357 -2.43 15.55 2.27
C TYR A 357 -3.77 16.28 2.26
N ASP A 358 -4.21 16.74 1.08
CA ASP A 358 -5.54 17.31 0.87
C ASP A 358 -6.23 16.68 -0.35
N VAL A 359 -7.57 16.58 -0.31
CA VAL A 359 -8.41 16.10 -1.41
C VAL A 359 -9.70 16.86 -1.46
N SER A 360 -10.16 17.23 -2.66
CA SER A 360 -11.51 17.75 -2.88
C SER A 360 -12.48 16.58 -3.05
N LEU A 361 -13.60 16.63 -2.35
CA LEU A 361 -14.68 15.65 -2.54
C LEU A 361 -15.49 15.93 -3.82
N ASN A 362 -15.37 17.15 -4.39
CA ASN A 362 -15.89 17.48 -5.72
C ASN A 362 -14.98 18.53 -6.39
N SER A 363 -14.20 18.12 -7.36
CA SER A 363 -13.22 18.99 -8.04
C SER A 363 -13.84 20.13 -8.87
N GLN A 364 -15.13 20.08 -9.15
CA GLN A 364 -15.86 21.15 -9.84
C GLN A 364 -16.25 22.30 -8.90
N TYR A 365 -16.28 22.04 -7.59
CA TYR A 365 -16.61 23.00 -6.55
C TYR A 365 -15.49 23.06 -5.51
N PRO A 366 -14.36 23.73 -5.84
CA PRO A 366 -13.14 23.71 -5.04
C PRO A 366 -13.19 24.67 -3.86
N ASP A 367 -13.06 24.13 -2.67
CA ASP A 367 -12.89 24.89 -1.44
C ASP A 367 -11.49 25.47 -1.27
N LYS A 368 -11.36 26.43 -0.36
CA LYS A 368 -10.10 27.12 -0.06
C LYS A 368 -9.80 27.09 1.43
N TYR A 369 -8.54 26.85 1.76
CA TYR A 369 -8.08 27.00 3.13
C TYR A 369 -6.69 27.63 3.17
N LYS A 370 -6.31 28.10 4.36
CA LYS A 370 -4.95 28.59 4.62
C LYS A 370 -4.38 27.93 5.86
N VAL A 371 -3.05 27.82 5.87
CA VAL A 371 -2.28 27.29 7.00
C VAL A 371 -1.50 28.42 7.63
N TYR A 372 -1.58 28.52 8.95
CA TYR A 372 -0.92 29.53 9.76
C TYR A 372 -0.06 28.87 10.82
N ILE A 373 0.93 29.60 11.36
CA ILE A 373 1.76 29.19 12.49
C ILE A 373 1.74 30.29 13.53
N SER A 374 1.53 29.88 14.79
CA SER A 374 1.67 30.71 15.97
C SER A 374 2.81 30.17 16.85
N THR A 375 3.50 31.06 17.56
CA THR A 375 4.48 30.74 18.60
C THR A 375 4.02 31.19 19.99
N THR A 376 2.77 31.68 20.09
CA THR A 376 2.24 32.32 21.33
C THR A 376 1.04 31.60 21.92
N GLY A 377 0.40 30.70 21.19
CA GLY A 377 -0.76 29.94 21.67
C GLY A 377 -1.60 29.35 20.54
N ASN A 378 -2.68 28.66 20.92
CA ASN A 378 -3.57 27.90 20.05
C ASN A 378 -4.99 28.50 19.92
N GLU A 379 -5.18 29.76 20.24
CA GLU A 379 -6.41 30.49 19.98
C GLU A 379 -6.35 31.20 18.60
N PRO A 380 -7.46 31.37 17.85
CA PRO A 380 -7.46 32.08 16.59
C PRO A 380 -6.77 33.45 16.61
N SER A 381 -6.89 34.17 17.73
CA SER A 381 -6.24 35.47 17.97
C SER A 381 -4.69 35.42 18.01
N ASN A 382 -4.10 34.25 18.20
CA ASN A 382 -2.64 34.07 18.21
C ASN A 382 -2.04 33.96 16.81
N PHE A 383 -2.85 33.75 15.76
CA PHE A 383 -2.40 33.56 14.39
C PHE A 383 -2.40 34.89 13.60
N THR A 384 -1.57 35.84 14.03
CA THR A 384 -1.51 37.21 13.50
C THR A 384 -0.57 37.36 12.30
N SER A 385 0.27 36.35 12.03
CA SER A 385 1.21 36.35 10.90
C SER A 385 0.52 36.03 9.58
N SER A 386 1.18 36.33 8.46
CA SER A 386 0.72 35.87 7.14
C SER A 386 0.68 34.35 7.06
N PRO A 387 -0.26 33.77 6.31
CA PRO A 387 -0.34 32.32 6.15
C PRO A 387 0.93 31.77 5.52
N VAL A 388 1.40 30.64 6.02
CA VAL A 388 2.57 29.93 5.47
C VAL A 388 2.20 29.12 4.22
N LYS A 389 0.91 28.84 4.03
CA LYS A 389 0.37 28.17 2.83
C LYS A 389 -1.05 28.65 2.57
N SER A 390 -1.39 28.81 1.27
CA SER A 390 -2.76 29.02 0.80
C SER A 390 -3.10 27.97 -0.23
N ARG A 391 -4.29 27.39 -0.15
CA ARG A 391 -4.73 26.30 -1.01
C ARG A 391 -6.09 26.58 -1.61
N THR A 392 -6.25 26.17 -2.88
CA THR A 392 -7.53 25.86 -3.52
C THR A 392 -7.51 24.37 -3.80
N VAL A 393 -8.41 23.63 -3.17
CA VAL A 393 -8.45 22.16 -3.25
C VAL A 393 -9.33 21.77 -4.43
N ASN A 394 -8.71 21.53 -5.57
CA ASN A 394 -9.40 21.32 -6.85
C ASN A 394 -9.10 19.95 -7.49
N LYS A 395 -8.50 19.02 -6.74
CA LYS A 395 -8.20 17.65 -7.21
C LYS A 395 -9.00 16.64 -6.42
N GLY A 396 -9.66 15.71 -7.12
CA GLY A 396 -10.34 14.55 -6.55
C GLY A 396 -9.40 13.41 -6.16
N SER A 397 -8.09 13.64 -6.16
CA SER A 397 -7.07 12.72 -5.67
C SER A 397 -6.22 13.38 -4.59
N TRP A 398 -5.80 12.59 -3.61
CA TRP A 398 -4.95 13.05 -2.51
C TRP A 398 -3.69 13.75 -3.03
N THR A 399 -3.44 14.94 -2.56
CA THR A 399 -2.31 15.77 -2.98
C THR A 399 -1.46 16.15 -1.77
N LYS A 400 -0.21 15.76 -1.81
CA LYS A 400 0.77 16.10 -0.77
C LYS A 400 1.04 17.61 -0.71
N GLN A 401 1.01 18.16 0.48
CA GLN A 401 1.39 19.54 0.80
C GLN A 401 2.60 19.55 1.72
N THR A 402 3.46 20.55 1.56
CA THR A 402 4.65 20.71 2.40
C THR A 402 4.90 22.18 2.70
N VAL A 403 5.35 22.47 3.93
CA VAL A 403 5.82 23.78 4.41
C VAL A 403 7.15 23.59 5.12
N ASN A 404 8.11 24.48 4.85
CA ASN A 404 9.39 24.52 5.56
C ASN A 404 9.23 25.27 6.88
N LEU A 405 9.64 24.65 7.99
CA LEU A 405 9.53 25.19 9.33
C LEU A 405 10.88 25.69 9.91
N THR A 406 11.93 25.73 9.11
CA THR A 406 13.29 26.09 9.57
C THR A 406 13.35 27.45 10.31
N ASN A 407 12.49 28.41 9.95
CA ASN A 407 12.42 29.71 10.62
C ASN A 407 11.88 29.63 12.06
N TYR A 408 11.27 28.52 12.44
CA TYR A 408 10.69 28.29 13.77
C TYR A 408 11.52 27.33 14.62
N ARG A 409 12.74 26.98 14.18
CA ARG A 409 13.63 26.07 14.92
C ARG A 409 13.85 26.55 16.36
N GLY A 410 13.89 25.61 17.29
CA GLY A 410 14.04 25.86 18.72
C GLY A 410 12.84 26.48 19.40
N GLN A 411 11.72 26.63 18.69
CA GLN A 411 10.50 27.22 19.21
C GLN A 411 9.40 26.17 19.37
N THR A 412 8.49 26.44 20.29
CA THR A 412 7.20 25.73 20.34
C THR A 412 6.24 26.45 19.42
N ILE A 413 5.60 25.70 18.52
CA ILE A 413 4.65 26.21 17.52
C ILE A 413 3.30 25.55 17.66
N TYR A 414 2.29 26.24 17.14
CA TYR A 414 0.94 25.74 16.89
C TYR A 414 0.62 25.93 15.42
N ILE A 415 -0.04 24.98 14.80
CA ILE A 415 -0.36 24.97 13.38
C ILE A 415 -1.87 25.03 13.24
N ALA A 416 -2.38 25.99 12.46
CA ALA A 416 -3.79 26.15 12.22
C ALA A 416 -4.12 25.95 10.73
N PHE A 417 -5.11 25.09 10.46
CA PHE A 417 -5.81 25.01 9.18
C PHE A 417 -7.11 25.80 9.31
N ARG A 418 -7.25 26.86 8.51
CA ARG A 418 -8.45 27.69 8.51
C ARG A 418 -9.19 27.57 7.19
N HIS A 419 -10.39 27.01 7.20
CA HIS A 419 -11.32 27.02 6.09
C HIS A 419 -12.14 28.30 6.12
N PHE A 420 -11.90 29.19 5.17
CA PHE A 420 -12.60 30.46 5.05
C PHE A 420 -12.44 31.03 3.64
N ASN A 421 -13.21 32.11 3.32
CA ASN A 421 -13.29 32.68 1.98
C ASN A 421 -13.70 31.63 0.92
N SER A 422 -14.49 30.68 1.33
CA SER A 422 -15.26 29.77 0.48
C SER A 422 -16.74 30.02 0.71
N ASN A 423 -17.54 29.87 -0.31
CA ASN A 423 -18.99 29.98 -0.21
C ASN A 423 -19.57 29.12 -1.32
N ASP A 424 -20.58 28.30 -0.98
CA ASP A 424 -21.33 27.49 -1.96
C ASP A 424 -20.41 26.67 -2.90
N GLN A 425 -19.38 26.08 -2.34
CA GLN A 425 -18.57 25.09 -3.03
C GLN A 425 -19.05 23.69 -2.61
N PHE A 426 -18.17 22.82 -2.09
CA PHE A 426 -18.61 21.53 -1.58
C PHE A 426 -17.92 21.19 -0.25
N ALA A 427 -16.88 20.39 -0.32
CA ALA A 427 -16.10 19.96 0.84
C ALA A 427 -14.72 19.48 0.42
N PHE A 428 -13.80 19.50 1.36
CA PHE A 428 -12.48 18.91 1.21
C PHE A 428 -12.06 18.20 2.49
N CYS A 429 -11.10 17.29 2.35
CA CYS A 429 -10.49 16.60 3.49
C CYS A 429 -8.99 16.91 3.56
N ILE A 430 -8.46 16.87 4.78
CA ILE A 430 -7.02 16.78 5.04
C ILE A 430 -6.72 15.48 5.80
N ASP A 431 -5.49 14.97 5.65
CA ASP A 431 -5.08 13.71 6.25
C ASP A 431 -3.57 13.64 6.47
N GLY A 432 -3.14 12.78 7.41
CA GLY A 432 -1.76 12.40 7.61
C GLY A 432 -0.83 13.58 7.91
N MET A 433 -1.26 14.50 8.79
CA MET A 433 -0.46 15.65 9.17
C MET A 433 0.74 15.21 9.99
N ARG A 434 1.94 15.69 9.60
CA ARG A 434 3.19 15.35 10.27
C ARG A 434 4.17 16.51 10.29
N VAL A 435 4.88 16.62 11.39
CA VAL A 435 6.05 17.51 11.56
C VAL A 435 7.27 16.63 11.79
N TYR A 436 8.29 16.78 10.97
CA TYR A 436 9.50 15.96 11.02
C TYR A 436 10.73 16.78 10.68
N ASP A 437 11.88 16.27 11.10
CA ASP A 437 13.17 16.80 10.69
C ASP A 437 13.56 16.17 9.34
N SER A 438 13.64 17.00 8.29
CA SER A 438 13.99 16.53 6.93
C SER A 438 15.49 16.27 6.75
N ASN A 439 16.30 16.69 7.68
CA ASN A 439 17.71 16.41 7.75
C ASN A 439 18.02 16.03 9.21
N PRO A 440 17.50 14.85 9.66
CA PRO A 440 17.88 14.39 10.97
C PRO A 440 19.40 14.37 10.93
N THR A 441 20.04 15.20 11.75
CA THR A 441 21.41 14.91 12.13
C THR A 441 21.32 13.47 12.65
N VAL A 442 21.86 12.52 11.90
CA VAL A 442 22.23 11.22 12.43
C VAL A 442 23.35 11.55 13.42
N GLY A 443 22.98 12.30 14.46
CA GLY A 443 23.73 12.41 15.66
C GLY A 443 23.63 11.01 16.24
N ILE A 444 24.71 10.26 16.16
CA ILE A 444 25.00 9.37 17.25
C ILE A 444 24.86 10.29 18.46
N GLU A 445 23.72 10.18 19.20
CA GLU A 445 23.70 10.71 20.55
C GLU A 445 24.90 10.02 21.20
N GLU A 446 25.92 10.76 21.49
CA GLU A 446 26.97 10.33 22.41
C GLU A 446 26.27 10.17 23.77
N THR A 447 25.56 9.05 23.93
CA THR A 447 24.96 8.63 25.21
C THR A 447 26.02 7.94 26.08
N SER A 448 27.28 8.36 25.94
CA SER A 448 28.31 7.96 26.86
C SER A 448 29.28 9.13 27.07
N ASP A 449 29.57 9.43 28.31
CA ASP A 449 30.64 10.32 28.74
C ASP A 449 32.05 9.83 28.32
N ILE A 450 32.14 9.00 27.26
CA ILE A 450 33.38 8.43 26.76
C ILE A 450 33.98 9.38 25.75
N SER A 451 34.97 10.13 26.17
CA SER A 451 35.83 10.90 25.28
C SER A 451 36.95 10.01 24.74
N PHE A 452 37.14 9.99 23.43
CA PHE A 452 38.30 9.36 22.80
C PHE A 452 38.79 10.17 21.60
N ASP A 453 40.07 10.05 21.29
CA ASP A 453 40.71 10.76 20.19
C ASP A 453 41.17 9.80 19.10
N LEU A 454 41.10 10.26 17.85
CA LEU A 454 41.54 9.57 16.64
C LEU A 454 42.59 10.42 15.93
N PHE A 455 43.76 9.87 15.70
CA PHE A 455 44.79 10.56 14.92
C PHE A 455 45.73 9.62 14.18
N PRO A 456 46.23 10.05 13.01
CA PRO A 456 45.81 11.24 12.27
C PRO A 456 44.43 11.09 11.65
N ASN A 457 43.69 12.17 11.46
CA ASN A 457 42.48 12.21 10.63
C ASN A 457 42.57 13.42 9.68
N PRO A 458 42.72 13.25 8.37
CA PRO A 458 42.68 11.97 7.61
C PRO A 458 43.88 11.04 7.89
N VAL A 459 43.58 9.72 7.90
CA VAL A 459 44.57 8.66 8.11
C VAL A 459 45.09 8.13 6.75
N ALA A 460 46.41 7.86 6.69
CA ALA A 460 47.00 7.10 5.56
C ALA A 460 46.97 5.59 5.87
N ASP A 461 47.88 5.09 6.69
CA ASP A 461 48.03 3.66 6.93
C ASP A 461 47.72 3.25 8.38
N LYS A 462 48.10 4.04 9.37
CA LYS A 462 47.91 3.69 10.77
C LYS A 462 47.08 4.74 11.50
N LEU A 463 46.01 4.27 12.13
CA LEU A 463 45.14 5.05 12.98
C LEU A 463 45.48 4.76 14.44
N THR A 464 45.71 5.79 15.22
CA THR A 464 45.85 5.68 16.67
C THR A 464 44.53 6.09 17.35
N VAL A 465 44.05 5.25 18.24
CA VAL A 465 42.89 5.48 19.09
C VAL A 465 43.34 5.74 20.52
N ARG A 466 42.96 6.85 21.09
CA ARG A 466 43.25 7.17 22.48
C ARG A 466 41.95 7.22 23.28
N ALA A 467 41.76 6.23 24.15
CA ALA A 467 40.60 6.12 25.02
C ALA A 467 41.02 5.46 26.35
N ASP A 468 40.45 5.93 27.45
CA ASP A 468 40.66 5.31 28.76
C ASP A 468 39.86 4.01 28.85
N GLY A 469 40.49 2.94 29.36
CA GLY A 469 39.83 1.61 29.47
C GLY A 469 39.52 0.94 28.13
N LEU A 470 40.32 1.21 27.08
CA LEU A 470 40.14 0.66 25.74
C LEU A 470 40.17 -0.88 25.74
N ARG A 471 39.09 -1.52 25.27
CA ARG A 471 38.98 -2.97 25.11
C ARG A 471 38.99 -3.42 23.65
N GLU A 472 38.26 -2.66 22.81
CA GLU A 472 38.06 -3.07 21.40
C GLU A 472 37.91 -1.83 20.51
N VAL A 473 38.43 -1.92 19.29
CA VAL A 473 38.25 -0.94 18.21
C VAL A 473 37.70 -1.65 16.99
N ASN A 474 36.57 -1.19 16.48
CA ASN A 474 35.97 -1.68 15.24
C ASN A 474 36.02 -0.58 14.18
N ILE A 475 36.47 -0.93 12.97
CA ILE A 475 36.33 -0.10 11.78
C ILE A 475 35.11 -0.56 11.01
N LEU A 476 34.21 0.39 10.73
CA LEU A 476 32.95 0.12 10.05
C LEU A 476 32.88 0.91 8.73
N ASP A 477 32.22 0.34 7.73
CA ASP A 477 31.87 1.06 6.51
C ASP A 477 30.66 2.00 6.73
N LEU A 478 30.25 2.71 5.67
CA LEU A 478 29.10 3.65 5.73
C LEU A 478 27.76 2.96 6.00
N SER A 479 27.67 1.64 5.80
CA SER A 479 26.47 0.85 6.11
C SER A 479 26.46 0.33 7.57
N GLY A 480 27.53 0.61 8.34
CA GLY A 480 27.69 0.12 9.71
C GLY A 480 28.23 -1.31 9.81
N ARG A 481 28.62 -1.93 8.71
CA ARG A 481 29.23 -3.26 8.69
C ARG A 481 30.66 -3.18 9.21
N THR A 482 31.02 -4.04 10.17
CA THR A 482 32.39 -4.15 10.69
C THR A 482 33.31 -4.75 9.63
N LEU A 483 34.34 -4.00 9.27
CA LEU A 483 35.40 -4.40 8.35
C LEU A 483 36.62 -4.96 9.08
N MET A 484 36.93 -4.40 10.26
CA MET A 484 38.10 -4.79 11.06
C MET A 484 37.75 -4.69 12.54
N THR A 485 38.28 -5.61 13.34
CA THR A 485 38.21 -5.59 14.80
C THR A 485 39.60 -5.75 15.40
N GLN A 486 39.93 -4.91 16.37
CA GLN A 486 41.19 -4.94 17.11
C GLN A 486 40.90 -4.96 18.60
N HIS A 487 41.45 -5.94 19.32
CA HIS A 487 41.28 -6.06 20.77
C HIS A 487 42.50 -5.54 21.52
N ASN A 488 42.30 -4.78 22.57
CA ASN A 488 43.30 -4.27 23.48
C ASN A 488 44.53 -3.61 22.80
N ASN A 489 44.31 -3.03 21.61
CA ASN A 489 45.37 -2.35 20.87
C ASN A 489 44.87 -0.99 20.37
N ALA A 490 45.58 0.04 20.70
CA ALA A 490 45.27 1.43 20.35
C ALA A 490 45.65 1.80 18.91
N VAL A 491 46.34 0.94 18.17
CA VAL A 491 46.79 1.23 16.80
C VAL A 491 46.17 0.25 15.82
N VAL A 492 45.39 0.77 14.87
CA VAL A 492 44.72 0.02 13.80
C VAL A 492 45.46 0.25 12.49
N ASP A 493 45.85 -0.84 11.83
CA ASP A 493 46.39 -0.78 10.47
C ASP A 493 45.26 -0.72 9.44
N MET A 494 45.13 0.44 8.79
CA MET A 494 44.11 0.72 7.77
C MET A 494 44.67 0.63 6.33
N SER A 495 45.90 0.17 6.14
CA SER A 495 46.56 0.13 4.83
C SER A 495 45.83 -0.70 3.78
N THR A 496 45.06 -1.70 4.20
CA THR A 496 44.26 -2.59 3.33
C THR A 496 42.92 -1.99 2.90
N LEU A 497 42.50 -0.87 3.49
CA LEU A 497 41.24 -0.21 3.18
C LEU A 497 41.44 0.84 2.09
N SER A 498 40.45 0.93 1.19
CA SER A 498 40.41 1.95 0.13
C SER A 498 40.26 3.36 0.72
N SER A 499 40.67 4.38 -0.03
CA SER A 499 40.38 5.77 0.34
C SER A 499 38.88 6.00 0.45
N GLY A 500 38.44 6.65 1.53
CA GLY A 500 37.00 6.84 1.79
C GLY A 500 36.70 7.26 3.23
N VAL A 501 35.43 7.29 3.55
CA VAL A 501 34.92 7.59 4.89
C VAL A 501 34.58 6.31 5.61
N TYR A 502 35.01 6.20 6.86
CA TYR A 502 34.76 5.07 7.75
C TYR A 502 34.29 5.56 9.11
N PHE A 503 33.70 4.68 9.90
CA PHE A 503 33.42 4.91 11.31
C PHE A 503 34.34 4.05 12.17
N VAL A 504 34.79 4.61 13.28
CA VAL A 504 35.58 3.93 14.31
C VAL A 504 34.73 3.82 15.55
N ARG A 505 34.33 2.61 15.89
CA ARG A 505 33.63 2.28 17.14
C ARG A 505 34.63 1.80 18.15
N VAL A 506 34.63 2.43 19.30
CA VAL A 506 35.50 2.10 20.43
C VAL A 506 34.65 1.54 21.57
N ILE A 507 35.08 0.40 22.12
CA ILE A 507 34.48 -0.22 23.30
C ILE A 507 35.48 -0.11 24.43
N THR A 508 35.04 0.48 25.54
CA THR A 508 35.84 0.70 26.74
C THR A 508 35.18 0.03 27.95
N ASP A 509 35.85 0.10 29.13
CA ASP A 509 35.25 -0.35 30.38
C ASP A 509 33.99 0.43 30.78
N ASN A 510 33.82 1.65 30.25
CA ASN A 510 32.75 2.57 30.62
C ASN A 510 31.64 2.66 29.54
N GLY A 511 31.75 1.91 28.44
CA GLY A 511 30.73 1.87 27.38
C GLY A 511 31.32 1.92 25.97
N THR A 512 30.53 2.36 25.00
CA THR A 512 30.86 2.37 23.56
C THR A 512 30.65 3.76 22.98
N ALA A 513 31.60 4.23 22.18
CA ALA A 513 31.48 5.47 21.42
C ALA A 513 31.94 5.27 19.97
N THR A 514 31.48 6.13 19.05
CA THR A 514 31.81 6.02 17.62
C THR A 514 32.15 7.39 17.03
N LYS A 515 33.24 7.49 16.27
CA LYS A 515 33.64 8.71 15.55
C LYS A 515 33.93 8.45 14.08
N LYS A 516 33.69 9.45 13.25
CA LYS A 516 33.99 9.42 11.82
C LYS A 516 35.49 9.66 11.56
N ILE A 517 36.04 8.92 10.58
CA ILE A 517 37.40 9.10 10.09
C ILE A 517 37.44 9.13 8.57
N VAL A 518 38.45 9.80 8.01
CA VAL A 518 38.70 9.85 6.56
C VAL A 518 40.02 9.11 6.27
N LYS A 519 39.97 8.10 5.41
CA LYS A 519 41.13 7.39 4.86
C LYS A 519 41.55 8.05 3.54
N LYS A 520 42.83 8.42 3.43
CA LYS A 520 43.45 8.95 2.19
C LYS A 520 43.78 7.83 1.20
#